data_7f9f56830d84f761a35bec014c45160a
#
_entry.id   7f9f56830d84f761a35bec014c45160a
#
_cell.length_a   1.000
_cell.length_b   1.000
_cell.length_c   1.000
_cell.angle_alpha   90.00
_cell.angle_beta   90.00
_cell.angle_gamma   90.00
#
_symmetry.space_group_name_H-M   'P 1'
#
loop_
_entity.id
_entity.type
_entity.pdbx_description
1 polymer ?
#
loop_
_entity_poly.entity_id
_entity_poly.type
_entity_poly.pdbx_seq_one_letter_code
_entity_poly.pdbx_strand_id
1 'polypeptide(L)'
;MKFKILTVMVASLVSMSSMAVTFDYRHEMNDTKNADHKDRLLISHRFENGFGLSSEVKWKQSGNDTTPNKPYNEQVSNGTEVTASYLYKFNKMFSTEFGFNLVTDSTSNSYRPYIRGGVNFTDNLYYTLRYRPFYKRYSGSINDPKGPAEATNMKGYTITSVLGYKFLDKFTVEYELEYNKNTKAGSFGYIYDSDNDNFTHDVKLAYKIDKNWTPYIQLANVEGPKTTDERQTRYRVGVQYNF
;
A
#
# COMPACT_ATOMS: atom_id res chain seq x y z
N MET A 1 -23.10 17.36 -5.03
CA MET A 1 -22.34 17.58 -3.77
C MET A 1 -20.93 16.96 -3.73
N LYS A 2 -20.60 15.98 -4.59
CA LYS A 2 -19.27 15.26 -4.55
C LYS A 2 -18.08 16.12 -4.99
N PHE A 3 -18.27 17.10 -5.88
CA PHE A 3 -17.17 17.97 -6.34
C PHE A 3 -16.70 19.02 -5.33
N LYS A 4 -17.57 19.49 -4.44
CA LYS A 4 -17.24 20.55 -3.48
C LYS A 4 -16.27 20.08 -2.38
N ILE A 5 -16.32 18.80 -1.99
CA ILE A 5 -15.45 18.24 -0.95
C ILE A 5 -14.02 18.08 -1.48
N LEU A 6 -13.86 17.66 -2.74
CA LEU A 6 -12.54 17.54 -3.36
C LEU A 6 -11.87 18.91 -3.53
N THR A 7 -12.64 19.94 -3.91
CA THR A 7 -12.15 21.31 -4.09
C THR A 7 -11.69 21.92 -2.76
N VAL A 8 -12.39 21.66 -1.66
CA VAL A 8 -12.01 22.14 -0.33
C VAL A 8 -10.74 21.43 0.18
N MET A 9 -10.59 20.12 -0.06
CA MET A 9 -9.36 19.40 0.29
C MET A 9 -8.14 19.93 -0.48
N VAL A 10 -8.27 20.18 -1.78
CA VAL A 10 -7.17 20.72 -2.60
C VAL A 10 -6.87 22.17 -2.20
N ALA A 11 -7.86 22.99 -1.95
CA ALA A 11 -7.67 24.39 -1.54
C ALA A 11 -7.02 24.54 -0.15
N SER A 12 -7.34 23.65 0.80
CA SER A 12 -6.69 23.67 2.12
C SER A 12 -5.22 23.20 2.08
N LEU A 13 -4.83 22.39 1.09
CA LEU A 13 -3.45 21.96 0.88
C LEU A 13 -2.59 23.06 0.23
N VAL A 14 -3.17 23.88 -0.63
CA VAL A 14 -2.44 24.99 -1.31
C VAL A 14 -2.08 26.14 -0.36
N SER A 15 -2.83 26.33 0.73
CA SER A 15 -2.51 27.38 1.73
C SER A 15 -1.37 27.03 2.70
N MET A 16 -0.82 25.80 2.64
CA MET A 16 0.28 25.34 3.50
C MET A 16 1.65 25.51 2.80
N SER A 17 1.97 26.71 2.34
CA SER A 17 3.09 27.03 1.46
C SER A 17 4.51 26.90 2.05
N SER A 18 4.68 26.24 3.20
CA SER A 18 6.02 25.94 3.78
C SER A 18 6.22 24.47 4.13
N MET A 19 5.29 23.59 3.78
CA MET A 19 5.35 22.18 4.19
C MET A 19 5.52 21.28 2.96
N ALA A 20 6.56 20.47 2.95
CA ALA A 20 6.83 19.49 1.90
C ALA A 20 5.71 18.42 1.86
N VAL A 21 4.69 18.66 1.05
CA VAL A 21 3.62 17.70 0.76
C VAL A 21 4.04 16.85 -0.43
N THR A 22 3.88 15.54 -0.32
CA THR A 22 4.13 14.61 -1.42
C THR A 22 2.81 14.10 -1.99
N PHE A 23 2.68 14.19 -3.31
CA PHE A 23 1.66 13.49 -4.09
C PHE A 23 2.31 12.28 -4.76
N ASP A 24 1.67 11.12 -4.71
CA ASP A 24 2.13 9.89 -5.37
C ASP A 24 0.94 9.29 -6.12
N TYR A 25 0.99 9.36 -7.44
CA TYR A 25 0.06 8.64 -8.32
C TYR A 25 0.70 7.35 -8.80
N ARG A 26 -0.07 6.27 -8.81
CA ARG A 26 0.38 4.96 -9.26
C ARG A 26 -0.73 4.23 -10.00
N HIS A 27 -0.39 3.71 -11.17
CA HIS A 27 -1.15 2.71 -11.91
C HIS A 27 -0.56 1.33 -11.69
N GLU A 28 -1.42 0.34 -11.49
CA GLU A 28 -1.08 -1.06 -11.24
C GLU A 28 -1.84 -1.97 -12.20
N MET A 29 -1.17 -2.98 -12.72
CA MET A 29 -1.76 -4.07 -13.49
C MET A 29 -1.23 -5.40 -12.98
N ASN A 30 -2.11 -6.37 -12.73
CA ASN A 30 -1.72 -7.75 -12.50
C ASN A 30 -1.84 -8.53 -13.80
N ASP A 31 -0.88 -9.43 -14.04
CA ASP A 31 -0.89 -10.37 -15.15
C ASP A 31 -1.92 -11.47 -14.90
N THR A 32 -3.17 -11.14 -15.19
CA THR A 32 -4.33 -12.02 -15.11
C THR A 32 -5.05 -12.06 -16.44
N LYS A 33 -5.92 -13.05 -16.63
CA LYS A 33 -6.72 -13.18 -17.86
C LYS A 33 -7.45 -11.88 -18.26
N ASN A 34 -7.86 -11.07 -17.30
CA ASN A 34 -8.61 -9.83 -17.52
C ASN A 34 -7.76 -8.56 -17.28
N ALA A 35 -6.44 -8.71 -17.04
CA ALA A 35 -5.54 -7.59 -16.76
C ALA A 35 -6.11 -6.63 -15.71
N ASP A 36 -6.19 -7.10 -14.44
CA ASP A 36 -6.80 -6.36 -13.32
C ASP A 36 -6.07 -5.03 -13.05
N HIS A 37 -6.67 -3.95 -13.50
CA HIS A 37 -6.13 -2.59 -13.40
C HIS A 37 -6.60 -1.88 -12.14
N LYS A 38 -5.67 -1.20 -11.47
CA LYS A 38 -5.92 -0.43 -10.24
C LYS A 38 -5.12 0.86 -10.26
N ASP A 39 -5.67 1.88 -9.66
CA ASP A 39 -5.04 3.18 -9.50
C ASP A 39 -5.07 3.64 -8.05
N ARG A 40 -4.12 4.50 -7.72
CA ARG A 40 -3.97 5.08 -6.39
C ARG A 40 -3.47 6.51 -6.48
N LEU A 41 -4.07 7.38 -5.71
CA LEU A 41 -3.52 8.69 -5.37
C LEU A 41 -3.27 8.75 -3.86
N LEU A 42 -2.02 8.93 -3.48
CA LEU A 42 -1.58 9.14 -2.09
C LEU A 42 -1.14 10.58 -1.92
N ILE A 43 -1.61 11.22 -0.86
CA ILE A 43 -1.14 12.52 -0.39
C ILE A 43 -0.56 12.32 0.98
N SER A 44 0.67 12.76 1.20
CA SER A 44 1.34 12.59 2.49
C SER A 44 2.15 13.82 2.89
N HIS A 45 2.26 14.01 4.21
CA HIS A 45 3.10 15.03 4.79
C HIS A 45 3.78 14.50 6.06
N ARG A 46 5.06 14.85 6.23
CA ARG A 46 5.83 14.63 7.46
C ARG A 46 6.24 15.97 8.04
N PHE A 47 5.73 16.29 9.22
CA PHE A 47 6.10 17.50 9.96
C PHE A 47 7.51 17.37 10.53
N GLU A 48 8.16 18.50 10.78
CA GLU A 48 9.53 18.55 11.33
C GLU A 48 9.67 17.87 12.69
N ASN A 49 8.60 17.89 13.50
CA ASN A 49 8.56 17.20 14.80
C ASN A 49 8.48 15.68 14.69
N GLY A 50 8.45 15.10 13.48
CA GLY A 50 8.36 13.68 13.22
C GLY A 50 6.94 13.13 13.07
N PHE A 51 5.89 13.93 13.37
CA PHE A 51 4.51 13.52 13.10
C PHE A 51 4.24 13.45 11.60
N GLY A 52 3.50 12.46 11.16
CA GLY A 52 3.17 12.27 9.75
C GLY A 52 1.71 11.90 9.55
N LEU A 53 1.14 12.43 8.50
CA LEU A 53 -0.20 12.12 8.03
C LEU A 53 -0.16 11.73 6.57
N SER A 54 -0.98 10.76 6.19
CA SER A 54 -1.23 10.46 4.78
C SER A 54 -2.67 10.03 4.56
N SER A 55 -3.16 10.31 3.35
CA SER A 55 -4.46 9.87 2.87
C SER A 55 -4.30 9.27 1.47
N GLU A 56 -4.89 8.11 1.26
CA GLU A 56 -4.83 7.38 0.00
C GLU A 56 -6.24 7.10 -0.50
N VAL A 57 -6.50 7.40 -1.76
CA VAL A 57 -7.73 7.03 -2.47
C VAL A 57 -7.36 6.01 -3.53
N LYS A 58 -8.13 4.94 -3.61
CA LYS A 58 -7.92 3.85 -4.56
C LYS A 58 -9.16 3.61 -5.40
N TRP A 59 -8.95 3.24 -6.65
CA TRP A 59 -9.99 2.75 -7.53
C TRP A 59 -9.46 1.62 -8.39
N LYS A 60 -10.35 0.85 -8.95
CA LYS A 60 -10.03 -0.33 -9.76
C LYS A 60 -11.08 -0.55 -10.84
N GLN A 61 -10.72 -1.35 -11.82
CA GLN A 61 -11.66 -1.88 -12.80
C GLN A 61 -12.75 -2.69 -12.08
N SER A 62 -14.00 -2.55 -12.52
CA SER A 62 -15.12 -3.34 -11.99
C SER A 62 -14.92 -4.83 -12.24
N GLY A 63 -15.28 -5.66 -11.28
CA GLY A 63 -15.27 -7.11 -11.46
C GLY A 63 -16.28 -7.63 -12.50
N ASN A 64 -17.23 -6.79 -12.91
CA ASN A 64 -18.20 -7.09 -13.97
C ASN A 64 -17.69 -6.68 -15.36
N ASP A 65 -16.58 -5.93 -15.43
CA ASP A 65 -15.97 -5.55 -16.69
C ASP A 65 -15.25 -6.77 -17.28
N THR A 66 -15.78 -7.28 -18.37
CA THR A 66 -15.23 -8.42 -19.11
C THR A 66 -14.33 -8.01 -20.28
N THR A 67 -14.10 -6.69 -20.43
CA THR A 67 -13.28 -6.15 -21.51
C THR A 67 -11.82 -6.08 -21.06
N PRO A 68 -10.94 -7.01 -21.48
CA PRO A 68 -9.54 -6.99 -21.09
C PRO A 68 -8.82 -5.76 -21.63
N ASN A 69 -7.77 -5.31 -20.94
CA ASN A 69 -6.88 -4.22 -21.37
C ASN A 69 -7.57 -2.85 -21.62
N LYS A 70 -8.66 -2.59 -20.90
CA LYS A 70 -9.29 -1.25 -20.85
C LYS A 70 -9.21 -0.67 -19.45
N PRO A 71 -8.04 -0.15 -19.03
CA PRO A 71 -7.73 0.19 -17.65
C PRO A 71 -8.66 1.23 -17.01
N TYR A 72 -9.34 2.04 -17.81
CA TYR A 72 -10.19 3.12 -17.30
C TYR A 72 -11.68 2.90 -17.63
N ASN A 73 -12.04 1.67 -18.05
CA ASN A 73 -13.44 1.31 -18.27
C ASN A 73 -14.08 0.83 -16.96
N GLU A 74 -15.34 1.22 -16.72
CA GLU A 74 -16.15 0.79 -15.57
C GLU A 74 -15.43 0.80 -14.21
N GLN A 75 -14.82 1.93 -13.88
CA GLN A 75 -14.06 2.05 -12.63
C GLN A 75 -14.97 2.17 -11.41
N VAL A 76 -14.58 1.48 -10.33
CA VAL A 76 -15.24 1.50 -9.02
C VAL A 76 -14.26 1.84 -7.91
N SER A 77 -14.76 2.29 -6.77
CA SER A 77 -13.94 2.51 -5.59
C SER A 77 -13.27 1.22 -5.13
N ASN A 78 -11.99 1.31 -4.76
CA ASN A 78 -11.21 0.24 -4.14
C ASN A 78 -10.78 0.59 -2.70
N GLY A 79 -11.53 1.47 -2.06
CA GLY A 79 -11.34 1.90 -0.69
C GLY A 79 -10.44 3.12 -0.52
N THR A 80 -10.38 3.56 0.71
CA THR A 80 -9.53 4.66 1.17
C THR A 80 -8.66 4.21 2.32
N GLU A 81 -7.52 4.88 2.49
CA GLU A 81 -6.59 4.60 3.56
C GLU A 81 -6.11 5.90 4.19
N VAL A 82 -6.12 5.98 5.51
CA VAL A 82 -5.59 7.11 6.27
C VAL A 82 -4.56 6.59 7.26
N THR A 83 -3.40 7.23 7.30
CA THR A 83 -2.32 6.87 8.24
C THR A 83 -1.90 8.07 9.06
N ALA A 84 -1.81 7.89 10.36
CA ALA A 84 -1.11 8.78 11.27
C ALA A 84 0.11 8.06 11.83
N SER A 85 1.25 8.74 11.92
CA SER A 85 2.50 8.13 12.38
C SER A 85 3.41 9.12 13.10
N TYR A 86 4.35 8.59 13.85
CA TYR A 86 5.41 9.37 14.48
C TYR A 86 6.76 8.69 14.25
N LEU A 87 7.66 9.40 13.58
CA LEU A 87 9.02 8.97 13.32
C LEU A 87 9.96 9.56 14.36
N TYR A 88 10.63 8.69 15.11
CA TYR A 88 11.69 9.06 16.04
C TYR A 88 13.05 8.64 15.50
N LYS A 89 13.98 9.58 15.41
CA LYS A 89 15.37 9.35 14.99
C LYS A 89 16.26 9.34 16.22
N PHE A 90 16.82 8.18 16.56
CA PHE A 90 17.79 8.05 17.65
C PHE A 90 19.10 8.76 17.28
N ASN A 91 19.52 8.60 16.04
CA ASN A 91 20.71 9.19 15.44
C ASN A 91 20.60 9.11 13.90
N LYS A 92 21.69 9.38 13.18
CA LYS A 92 21.74 9.31 11.71
C LYS A 92 21.54 7.88 11.17
N MET A 93 21.92 6.87 11.97
CA MET A 93 21.87 5.46 11.58
C MET A 93 20.53 4.79 11.93
N PHE A 94 19.98 5.04 13.12
CA PHE A 94 18.82 4.33 13.65
C PHE A 94 17.59 5.22 13.81
N SER A 95 16.46 4.68 13.39
CA SER A 95 15.15 5.30 13.57
C SER A 95 14.08 4.28 13.91
N THR A 96 13.00 4.72 14.52
CA THR A 96 11.77 3.94 14.67
C THR A 96 10.56 4.79 14.31
N GLU A 97 9.53 4.13 13.79
CA GLU A 97 8.26 4.78 13.49
C GLU A 97 7.13 3.95 14.09
N PHE A 98 6.27 4.62 14.81
CA PHE A 98 4.99 4.07 15.28
C PHE A 98 3.89 4.69 14.45
N GLY A 99 2.92 3.89 14.04
CA GLY A 99 1.81 4.42 13.27
C GLY A 99 0.54 3.59 13.42
N PHE A 100 -0.52 4.22 12.97
CA PHE A 100 -1.84 3.61 12.89
C PHE A 100 -2.42 3.89 11.51
N ASN A 101 -2.87 2.84 10.87
CA ASN A 101 -3.42 2.87 9.54
C ASN A 101 -4.86 2.36 9.56
N LEU A 102 -5.79 3.15 9.06
CA LEU A 102 -7.19 2.82 8.89
C LEU A 102 -7.48 2.65 7.40
N VAL A 103 -7.95 1.48 7.01
CA VAL A 103 -8.43 1.22 5.64
C VAL A 103 -9.91 0.98 5.67
N THR A 104 -10.63 1.68 4.82
CA THR A 104 -12.09 1.55 4.68
C THR A 104 -12.46 1.20 3.25
N ASP A 105 -13.38 0.29 3.08
CA ASP A 105 -14.03 -0.03 1.81
C ASP A 105 -15.55 -0.14 1.99
N SER A 106 -16.28 -0.46 0.94
CA SER A 106 -17.76 -0.55 0.99
C SER A 106 -18.28 -1.65 1.93
N THR A 107 -17.44 -2.60 2.32
CA THR A 107 -17.85 -3.80 3.06
C THR A 107 -17.10 -4.00 4.38
N SER A 108 -16.04 -3.25 4.63
CA SER A 108 -15.18 -3.49 5.79
C SER A 108 -14.34 -2.29 6.22
N ASN A 109 -13.92 -2.33 7.49
CA ASN A 109 -12.89 -1.46 8.04
C ASN A 109 -11.73 -2.31 8.59
N SER A 110 -10.49 -1.91 8.26
CA SER A 110 -9.28 -2.55 8.78
C SER A 110 -8.48 -1.58 9.64
N TYR A 111 -8.17 -2.01 10.85
CA TYR A 111 -7.38 -1.28 11.85
C TYR A 111 -6.00 -1.92 11.90
N ARG A 112 -4.96 -1.13 11.59
CA ARG A 112 -3.59 -1.63 11.35
C ARG A 112 -2.57 -0.78 12.10
N PRO A 113 -2.39 -0.96 13.42
CA PRO A 113 -1.25 -0.37 14.12
C PRO A 113 0.05 -0.97 13.57
N TYR A 114 1.15 -0.23 13.62
CA TYR A 114 2.45 -0.76 13.22
C TYR A 114 3.62 -0.13 13.98
N ILE A 115 4.70 -0.88 13.98
CA ILE A 115 6.03 -0.40 14.34
C ILE A 115 6.97 -0.70 13.16
N ARG A 116 7.84 0.25 12.82
CA ARG A 116 8.86 0.12 11.79
C ARG A 116 10.22 0.57 12.34
N GLY A 117 11.21 -0.31 12.32
CA GLY A 117 12.61 0.03 12.54
C GLY A 117 13.30 0.40 11.24
N GLY A 118 14.22 1.35 11.28
CA GLY A 118 15.04 1.76 10.14
C GLY A 118 16.51 1.84 10.51
N VAL A 119 17.36 1.37 9.60
CA VAL A 119 18.82 1.42 9.71
C VAL A 119 19.39 1.99 8.41
N ASN A 120 20.18 3.06 8.50
CA ASN A 120 21.00 3.56 7.41
C ASN A 120 22.42 3.04 7.63
N PHE A 121 22.86 2.04 6.86
CA PHE A 121 24.22 1.49 6.94
C PHE A 121 25.24 2.49 6.40
N THR A 122 24.85 3.20 5.33
CA THR A 122 25.61 4.30 4.72
C THR A 122 24.60 5.37 4.27
N ASP A 123 25.08 6.46 3.70
CA ASP A 123 24.21 7.50 3.09
C ASP A 123 23.39 6.96 1.90
N ASN A 124 23.85 5.85 1.32
CA ASN A 124 23.23 5.25 0.15
C ASN A 124 22.52 3.92 0.41
N LEU A 125 22.90 3.17 1.45
CA LEU A 125 22.34 1.86 1.77
C LEU A 125 21.51 1.91 3.04
N TYR A 126 20.24 1.53 2.94
CA TYR A 126 19.32 1.50 4.08
C TYR A 126 18.47 0.23 4.11
N TYR A 127 18.00 -0.08 5.30
CA TYR A 127 17.10 -1.18 5.55
C TYR A 127 15.98 -0.77 6.49
N THR A 128 14.76 -1.25 6.23
CA THR A 128 13.64 -1.08 7.16
C THR A 128 12.91 -2.39 7.38
N LEU A 129 12.43 -2.59 8.60
CA LEU A 129 11.57 -3.72 8.96
C LEU A 129 10.32 -3.20 9.68
N ARG A 130 9.14 -3.54 9.16
CA ARG A 130 7.86 -3.16 9.72
C ARG A 130 7.07 -4.40 10.15
N TYR A 131 6.56 -4.38 11.36
CA TYR A 131 5.54 -5.31 11.84
C TYR A 131 4.20 -4.57 11.94
N ARG A 132 3.15 -5.09 11.32
CA ARG A 132 1.83 -4.48 11.21
C ARG A 132 0.74 -5.53 11.43
N PRO A 133 0.28 -5.75 12.68
CA PRO A 133 -0.92 -6.53 12.92
C PRO A 133 -2.14 -5.82 12.35
N PHE A 134 -3.19 -6.59 12.05
CA PHE A 134 -4.45 -6.04 11.58
C PHE A 134 -5.64 -6.73 12.22
N TYR A 135 -6.70 -5.94 12.39
CA TYR A 135 -8.04 -6.39 12.68
C TYR A 135 -8.97 -5.82 11.63
N LYS A 136 -9.59 -6.69 10.82
CA LYS A 136 -10.55 -6.31 9.79
C LYS A 136 -11.96 -6.69 10.24
N ARG A 137 -12.85 -5.69 10.29
CA ARG A 137 -14.26 -5.85 10.62
C ARG A 137 -15.08 -5.69 9.36
N TYR A 138 -15.96 -6.63 9.09
CA TYR A 138 -16.90 -6.60 7.97
C TYR A 138 -18.25 -6.04 8.41
N SER A 139 -18.97 -5.38 7.49
CA SER A 139 -20.30 -4.81 7.73
C SER A 139 -21.42 -5.85 7.81
N GLY A 140 -21.18 -7.05 7.26
CA GLY A 140 -22.09 -8.20 7.30
C GLY A 140 -21.33 -9.48 7.57
N SER A 141 -22.06 -10.59 7.65
CA SER A 141 -21.48 -11.93 7.72
C SER A 141 -20.78 -12.28 6.42
N ILE A 142 -19.63 -12.93 6.52
CA ILE A 142 -18.94 -13.51 5.39
C ILE A 142 -19.26 -15.00 5.43
N ASN A 143 -19.93 -15.50 4.40
CA ASN A 143 -20.15 -16.94 4.24
C ASN A 143 -18.82 -17.62 4.00
N ASP A 144 -18.38 -18.42 4.97
CA ASP A 144 -17.32 -19.38 4.77
C ASP A 144 -17.96 -20.71 4.33
N PRO A 145 -17.83 -21.13 3.06
CA PRO A 145 -18.46 -22.35 2.56
C PRO A 145 -17.92 -23.63 3.24
N LYS A 146 -16.85 -23.54 4.03
CA LYS A 146 -16.19 -24.65 4.71
C LYS A 146 -16.06 -24.47 6.22
N GLY A 147 -16.48 -23.34 6.78
CA GLY A 147 -16.36 -23.01 8.19
C GLY A 147 -17.69 -22.94 8.92
N PRO A 148 -17.65 -22.82 10.25
CA PRO A 148 -18.85 -22.52 11.01
C PRO A 148 -19.40 -21.18 10.54
N ALA A 149 -20.69 -21.13 10.30
CA ALA A 149 -21.40 -19.97 9.79
C ALA A 149 -20.90 -18.65 10.40
N GLU A 150 -20.65 -17.67 9.56
CA GLU A 150 -20.64 -16.24 9.88
C GLU A 150 -19.43 -15.69 10.65
N ALA A 151 -18.31 -15.62 9.97
CA ALA A 151 -17.23 -14.76 10.45
C ALA A 151 -17.47 -13.30 10.06
N THR A 152 -17.53 -12.40 11.05
CA THR A 152 -17.66 -10.95 10.85
C THR A 152 -16.33 -10.21 10.95
N ASN A 153 -15.23 -10.93 11.20
CA ASN A 153 -13.90 -10.33 11.35
C ASN A 153 -12.78 -11.25 10.88
N MET A 154 -11.67 -10.64 10.51
CA MET A 154 -10.40 -11.29 10.16
C MET A 154 -9.27 -10.66 10.96
N LYS A 155 -8.28 -11.45 11.36
CA LYS A 155 -7.09 -11.00 12.07
C LYS A 155 -5.85 -11.60 11.44
N GLY A 156 -4.76 -10.89 11.57
CA GLY A 156 -3.48 -11.35 11.10
C GLY A 156 -2.41 -10.30 11.28
N TYR A 157 -1.32 -10.46 10.57
CA TYR A 157 -0.24 -9.48 10.55
C TYR A 157 0.51 -9.50 9.21
N THR A 158 1.19 -8.40 8.97
CA THR A 158 2.12 -8.25 7.84
C THR A 158 3.48 -7.89 8.38
N ILE A 159 4.52 -8.57 7.90
CA ILE A 159 5.92 -8.18 8.10
C ILE A 159 6.43 -7.68 6.76
N THR A 160 6.94 -6.45 6.71
CA THR A 160 7.51 -5.86 5.48
C THR A 160 8.98 -5.53 5.72
N SER A 161 9.85 -6.08 4.90
CA SER A 161 11.30 -5.86 4.89
C SER A 161 11.68 -5.13 3.61
N VAL A 162 12.37 -3.99 3.71
CA VAL A 162 12.83 -3.22 2.55
C VAL A 162 14.32 -3.00 2.65
N LEU A 163 15.05 -3.39 1.62
CA LEU A 163 16.45 -3.03 1.39
C LEU A 163 16.52 -2.04 0.23
N GLY A 164 17.06 -0.85 0.49
CA GLY A 164 17.14 0.21 -0.51
C GLY A 164 18.57 0.67 -0.74
N TYR A 165 18.90 0.92 -2.00
CA TYR A 165 20.21 1.44 -2.43
C TYR A 165 20.06 2.60 -3.40
N LYS A 166 20.75 3.71 -3.09
CA LYS A 166 20.82 4.90 -3.94
C LYS A 166 22.12 4.88 -4.74
N PHE A 167 22.04 5.18 -6.04
CA PHE A 167 23.22 5.18 -6.91
C PHE A 167 23.10 6.25 -7.98
N LEU A 168 24.25 6.65 -8.53
CA LEU A 168 24.35 7.71 -9.54
C LEU A 168 23.59 9.00 -9.15
N ASP A 169 23.54 9.33 -7.86
CA ASP A 169 22.89 10.50 -7.24
C ASP A 169 21.39 10.66 -7.51
N LYS A 170 20.85 9.94 -8.49
CA LYS A 170 19.47 10.11 -8.96
C LYS A 170 18.63 8.84 -8.92
N PHE A 171 19.24 7.69 -8.85
CA PHE A 171 18.52 6.41 -8.87
C PHE A 171 18.38 5.83 -7.47
N THR A 172 17.23 5.22 -7.22
CA THR A 172 17.00 4.39 -6.02
C THR A 172 16.41 3.07 -6.46
N VAL A 173 17.05 1.98 -6.07
CA VAL A 173 16.47 0.63 -6.18
C VAL A 173 16.05 0.17 -4.79
N GLU A 174 14.86 -0.39 -4.66
CA GLU A 174 14.34 -1.00 -3.44
C GLU A 174 13.90 -2.42 -3.74
N TYR A 175 14.28 -3.34 -2.86
CA TYR A 175 13.71 -4.67 -2.81
C TYR A 175 12.87 -4.81 -1.55
N GLU A 176 11.58 -5.09 -1.74
CA GLU A 176 10.62 -5.32 -0.66
C GLU A 176 10.24 -6.79 -0.62
N LEU A 177 10.35 -7.38 0.55
CA LEU A 177 9.81 -8.68 0.90
C LEU A 177 8.68 -8.48 1.90
N GLU A 178 7.48 -8.88 1.54
CA GLU A 178 6.32 -8.81 2.42
C GLU A 178 5.83 -10.22 2.74
N TYR A 179 5.71 -10.53 4.03
CA TYR A 179 5.07 -11.73 4.55
C TYR A 179 3.73 -11.37 5.17
N ASN A 180 2.66 -11.98 4.67
CA ASN A 180 1.31 -11.82 5.17
C ASN A 180 0.84 -13.09 5.86
N LYS A 181 0.25 -12.97 7.05
CA LYS A 181 -0.34 -14.10 7.80
C LYS A 181 -1.74 -13.76 8.29
N ASN A 182 -2.73 -14.56 7.91
CA ASN A 182 -4.03 -14.59 8.54
C ASN A 182 -4.01 -15.59 9.69
N THR A 183 -4.47 -15.21 10.87
CA THR A 183 -4.49 -16.09 12.05
C THR A 183 -5.80 -16.86 12.19
N LYS A 184 -6.72 -16.69 11.26
CA LYS A 184 -8.01 -17.37 11.25
C LYS A 184 -7.98 -18.51 10.24
N ALA A 185 -8.30 -19.72 10.71
CA ALA A 185 -8.45 -20.91 9.87
C ALA A 185 -9.75 -20.85 9.06
N GLY A 186 -9.79 -21.61 7.95
CA GLY A 186 -10.92 -21.73 7.05
C GLY A 186 -10.69 -21.05 5.70
N SER A 187 -11.52 -21.39 4.71
CA SER A 187 -11.35 -20.92 3.33
C SER A 187 -11.40 -19.42 3.18
N PHE A 188 -12.08 -18.74 4.06
CA PHE A 188 -12.16 -17.29 4.08
C PHE A 188 -10.87 -16.62 4.58
N GLY A 189 -10.06 -17.35 5.37
CA GLY A 189 -8.75 -16.90 5.86
C GLY A 189 -7.60 -17.17 4.89
N TYR A 190 -7.83 -17.93 3.84
CA TYR A 190 -6.79 -18.26 2.86
C TYR A 190 -6.35 -17.02 2.09
N ILE A 191 -5.04 -16.90 1.91
CA ILE A 191 -4.39 -15.83 1.13
C ILE A 191 -3.97 -16.38 -0.22
N TYR A 192 -3.34 -17.56 -0.23
CA TYR A 192 -2.76 -18.17 -1.40
C TYR A 192 -2.68 -19.69 -1.21
N ASP A 193 -2.91 -20.47 -2.26
CA ASP A 193 -2.78 -21.94 -2.31
C ASP A 193 -3.46 -22.66 -1.12
N SER A 194 -4.67 -22.24 -0.77
CA SER A 194 -5.39 -22.74 0.39
C SER A 194 -4.66 -22.54 1.74
N ASP A 195 -3.60 -21.72 1.76
CA ASP A 195 -2.84 -21.38 2.95
C ASP A 195 -3.22 -20.01 3.55
N ASN A 196 -2.95 -19.87 4.85
CA ASN A 196 -3.22 -18.65 5.59
C ASN A 196 -2.07 -17.62 5.52
N ASP A 197 -1.01 -17.92 4.79
CA ASP A 197 0.13 -17.02 4.63
C ASP A 197 0.64 -16.96 3.19
N ASN A 198 1.43 -15.93 2.92
CA ASN A 198 2.01 -15.68 1.61
C ASN A 198 3.20 -14.75 1.70
N PHE A 199 4.13 -14.91 0.76
CA PHE A 199 5.23 -13.99 0.50
C PHE A 199 4.97 -13.21 -0.78
N THR A 200 5.25 -11.91 -0.74
CA THR A 200 5.28 -11.04 -1.93
C THR A 200 6.69 -10.48 -2.08
N HIS A 201 7.22 -10.52 -3.30
CA HIS A 201 8.52 -9.96 -3.66
C HIS A 201 8.28 -8.79 -4.62
N ASP A 202 8.84 -7.63 -4.31
CA ASP A 202 8.67 -6.41 -5.11
C ASP A 202 10.02 -5.73 -5.33
N VAL A 203 10.31 -5.34 -6.56
CA VAL A 203 11.48 -4.55 -6.92
C VAL A 203 11.00 -3.23 -7.50
N LYS A 204 11.45 -2.12 -6.91
CA LYS A 204 11.15 -0.77 -7.38
C LYS A 204 12.42 -0.08 -7.86
N LEU A 205 12.34 0.58 -9.00
CA LEU A 205 13.35 1.50 -9.50
C LEU A 205 12.74 2.89 -9.64
N ALA A 206 13.32 3.86 -8.93
CA ALA A 206 12.91 5.25 -8.97
C ALA A 206 14.03 6.13 -9.55
N TYR A 207 13.66 7.16 -10.30
CA TYR A 207 14.57 8.12 -10.90
C TYR A 207 14.21 9.54 -10.50
N LYS A 208 15.08 10.21 -9.75
CA LYS A 208 14.91 11.60 -9.33
C LYS A 208 15.31 12.54 -10.48
N ILE A 209 14.32 13.05 -11.23
CA ILE A 209 14.55 14.02 -12.30
C ILE A 209 15.14 15.30 -11.71
N ASP A 210 14.44 15.86 -10.71
CA ASP A 210 14.80 17.08 -9.97
C ASP A 210 14.34 16.99 -8.50
N LYS A 211 14.28 18.10 -7.79
CA LYS A 211 13.85 18.14 -6.38
C LYS A 211 12.37 17.77 -6.18
N ASN A 212 11.54 17.92 -7.21
CA ASN A 212 10.10 17.76 -7.15
C ASN A 212 9.65 16.41 -7.76
N TRP A 213 10.17 16.01 -8.93
CA TRP A 213 9.68 14.90 -9.72
C TRP A 213 10.50 13.61 -9.55
N THR A 214 9.83 12.52 -9.20
CA THR A 214 10.45 11.20 -9.07
C THR A 214 9.52 10.13 -9.65
N PRO A 215 9.57 9.86 -10.97
CA PRO A 215 8.91 8.70 -11.55
C PRO A 215 9.55 7.38 -11.08
N TYR A 216 8.75 6.30 -11.11
CA TYR A 216 9.22 4.97 -10.74
C TYR A 216 8.46 3.88 -11.47
N ILE A 217 9.10 2.72 -11.55
CA ILE A 217 8.50 1.45 -11.97
C ILE A 217 8.66 0.41 -10.87
N GLN A 218 7.73 -0.55 -10.79
CA GLN A 218 7.82 -1.68 -9.86
C GLN A 218 7.40 -2.97 -10.56
N LEU A 219 8.10 -4.05 -10.25
CA LEU A 219 7.74 -5.41 -10.63
C LEU A 219 7.64 -6.26 -9.37
N ALA A 220 6.55 -6.98 -9.24
CA ALA A 220 6.36 -7.86 -8.09
C ALA A 220 5.87 -9.24 -8.50
N ASN A 221 6.33 -10.24 -7.75
CA ASN A 221 5.75 -11.57 -7.73
C ASN A 221 4.77 -11.63 -6.55
N VAL A 222 3.48 -11.78 -6.86
CA VAL A 222 2.39 -11.74 -5.89
C VAL A 222 1.58 -13.02 -5.91
N GLU A 223 0.72 -13.17 -4.90
CA GLU A 223 -0.24 -14.27 -4.86
C GLU A 223 -1.17 -14.27 -6.07
N GLY A 224 -1.47 -15.45 -6.57
CA GLY A 224 -2.54 -15.72 -7.52
C GLY A 224 -3.87 -16.04 -6.83
N PRO A 225 -4.73 -16.87 -7.44
CA PRO A 225 -5.98 -17.28 -6.83
C PRO A 225 -5.77 -17.99 -5.49
N LYS A 226 -6.71 -17.81 -4.56
CA LYS A 226 -6.62 -18.35 -3.19
C LYS A 226 -6.52 -19.86 -3.07
N THR A 227 -6.84 -20.59 -4.12
CA THR A 227 -6.98 -22.06 -4.13
C THR A 227 -6.01 -22.76 -5.07
N THR A 228 -5.06 -22.03 -5.64
CA THR A 228 -4.06 -22.57 -6.56
C THR A 228 -2.66 -22.08 -6.18
N ASP A 229 -1.64 -22.80 -6.61
CA ASP A 229 -0.22 -22.43 -6.45
C ASP A 229 0.29 -21.46 -7.54
N GLU A 230 -0.62 -20.94 -8.38
CA GLU A 230 -0.27 -19.98 -9.42
C GLU A 230 0.15 -18.65 -8.81
N ARG A 231 1.32 -18.16 -9.22
CA ARG A 231 1.81 -16.83 -8.91
C ARG A 231 1.50 -15.87 -10.06
N GLN A 232 1.35 -14.59 -9.72
CA GLN A 232 1.09 -13.54 -10.70
C GLN A 232 2.21 -12.51 -10.69
N THR A 233 2.44 -11.89 -11.85
CA THR A 233 3.31 -10.73 -11.95
C THR A 233 2.48 -9.45 -11.85
N ARG A 234 2.89 -8.57 -10.97
CA ARG A 234 2.30 -7.25 -10.81
C ARG A 234 3.23 -6.19 -11.36
N TYR A 235 2.72 -5.39 -12.26
CA TYR A 235 3.41 -4.26 -12.87
C TYR A 235 2.86 -2.97 -12.29
N ARG A 236 3.74 -2.03 -11.93
CA ARG A 236 3.37 -0.70 -11.47
C ARG A 236 4.21 0.36 -12.14
N VAL A 237 3.56 1.45 -12.50
CA VAL A 237 4.20 2.70 -12.90
C VAL A 237 3.62 3.82 -12.07
N GLY A 238 4.46 4.73 -11.62
CA GLY A 238 4.01 5.84 -10.79
C GLY A 238 4.93 7.03 -10.85
N VAL A 239 4.46 8.12 -10.25
CA VAL A 239 5.22 9.36 -10.15
C VAL A 239 4.94 10.01 -8.80
N GLN A 240 6.00 10.45 -8.14
CA GLN A 240 5.94 11.27 -6.93
C GLN A 240 6.25 12.72 -7.29
N TYR A 241 5.47 13.62 -6.72
CA TYR A 241 5.72 15.04 -6.78
C TYR A 241 5.84 15.61 -5.36
N ASN A 242 6.95 16.29 -5.07
CA ASN A 242 7.21 16.92 -3.79
C ASN A 242 7.14 18.44 -3.97
N PHE A 243 6.34 19.10 -3.15
CA PHE A 243 6.22 20.56 -3.13
C PHE A 243 7.37 21.24 -2.42
#